data_02486ffa4dba3011dde89cba7d122546
#
_entry.id   02486ffa4dba3011dde89cba7d122546
#
_cell.length_a   1.000
_cell.length_b   1.000
_cell.length_c   1.000
_cell.angle_alpha   90.00
_cell.angle_beta   90.00
_cell.angle_gamma   90.00
#
_symmetry.space_group_name_H-M   'P 1'
#
loop_
_entity.id
_entity.type
_entity.pdbx_description
1 polymer ?
#
loop_
_entity_poly.entity_id
_entity_poly.type
_entity_poly.pdbx_seq_one_letter_code
_entity_poly.pdbx_strand_id
1 'polypeptide(L)'
;MNKLLTTVFSMLLLISVQAGAQDFETATDAVKNMGLGWNLGNTLEANSQTVTDVTNASYWGQQGLESETCWGQYETKAELLKMMKDAGFGAIRVPVTWYNHMDKDGNVDAAWMARVKEVVDYVINQGLYCILNVHHDTGADSYKDGVLTGYHWIKADADNYTANKSRYENLWTQIANEFKEYDQKLLFEGYNEMLDAKSNWNFAKTSTAYDAINSYANSFVTTVRATGGNNAQRNLIVTTYCAANGYGSWDSHLKDPLTKLNNPESTSNHIVFEVHAYPNIQNGTIASVKSDVDGMITLLKDELVSKGGPVIIGEWGTSNVDKTGETDYDLRRDKLFEFATYFVQKCKENNIGTFYWMGLTDGASRMFPAFHQADLAKTILQAYHGSDYNPALPERSDYPDTYISSTVNYNQQWGEFNLCSSPITATEYSSIELELDEAPASGLLMFKVYCSSDKTKDITSATTKMNFSSTWGAISRITLQCKQVSGTVRVKSIKLIKKDGTKVPCDPSVYWGCTMSDVSLTNTETGISNVKLDTDKGDGYIYDLSGRRLQQPAKGINIRNGKKFYTR
;
A
#
# COMPACT_ATOMS: atom_id res chain seq x y z
N MET A 1 -28.84 -79.33 19.13
CA MET A 1 -27.64 -78.50 19.41
C MET A 1 -27.57 -77.46 18.33
N ASN A 2 -28.23 -76.33 18.49
CA ASN A 2 -28.21 -75.21 17.52
C ASN A 2 -27.56 -74.03 18.18
N LYS A 3 -26.45 -73.59 17.60
CA LYS A 3 -25.77 -72.34 17.99
C LYS A 3 -26.45 -71.18 17.27
N LEU A 4 -27.05 -70.25 18.03
CA LEU A 4 -27.55 -68.98 17.57
C LEU A 4 -26.37 -68.03 17.46
N LEU A 5 -26.08 -67.51 16.24
CA LEU A 5 -25.13 -66.44 15.99
C LEU A 5 -25.89 -65.12 16.07
N THR A 6 -25.60 -64.30 17.07
CA THR A 6 -26.19 -62.99 17.22
C THR A 6 -25.23 -62.01 16.56
N THR A 7 -25.62 -61.45 15.41
CA THR A 7 -24.87 -60.36 14.72
C THR A 7 -25.33 -59.03 15.29
N VAL A 8 -24.44 -58.35 16.01
CA VAL A 8 -24.66 -56.96 16.47
C VAL A 8 -24.30 -56.04 15.34
N PHE A 9 -25.28 -55.38 14.77
CA PHE A 9 -25.08 -54.26 13.80
C PHE A 9 -24.82 -52.99 14.59
N SER A 10 -23.56 -52.53 14.65
CA SER A 10 -23.22 -51.21 15.19
C SER A 10 -23.53 -50.15 14.14
N MET A 11 -24.63 -49.45 14.32
CA MET A 11 -25.01 -48.30 13.54
C MET A 11 -24.17 -47.10 14.02
N LEU A 12 -23.07 -46.75 13.32
CA LEU A 12 -22.36 -45.48 13.52
C LEU A 12 -23.27 -44.37 12.99
N LEU A 13 -23.91 -43.64 13.90
CA LEU A 13 -24.48 -42.33 13.58
C LEU A 13 -23.32 -41.35 13.32
N LEU A 14 -23.04 -41.05 12.07
CA LEU A 14 -22.27 -39.89 11.69
C LEU A 14 -23.12 -38.64 11.96
N ILE A 15 -22.98 -38.07 13.14
CA ILE A 15 -23.46 -36.71 13.40
C ILE A 15 -22.52 -35.78 12.62
N SER A 16 -22.93 -35.38 11.43
CA SER A 16 -22.36 -34.22 10.77
C SER A 16 -22.74 -33.00 11.62
N VAL A 17 -21.83 -32.54 12.47
CA VAL A 17 -21.90 -31.19 13.02
C VAL A 17 -21.74 -30.27 11.82
N GLN A 18 -22.84 -29.83 11.22
CA GLN A 18 -22.82 -28.60 10.45
C GLN A 18 -22.41 -27.52 11.45
N ALA A 19 -21.15 -27.12 11.41
CA ALA A 19 -20.77 -25.84 11.98
C ALA A 19 -21.70 -24.81 11.31
N GLY A 20 -22.68 -24.30 12.06
CA GLY A 20 -23.54 -23.24 11.59
C GLY A 20 -22.62 -22.13 11.08
N ALA A 21 -22.81 -21.67 9.85
CA ALA A 21 -22.09 -20.53 9.33
C ALA A 21 -22.28 -19.42 10.37
N GLN A 22 -21.17 -18.87 10.86
CA GLN A 22 -21.23 -17.73 11.76
C GLN A 22 -21.81 -16.57 10.94
N ASP A 23 -22.90 -15.97 11.41
CA ASP A 23 -23.46 -14.80 10.74
C ASP A 23 -22.41 -13.69 10.75
N PHE A 24 -22.09 -13.16 9.59
CA PHE A 24 -21.19 -12.02 9.47
C PHE A 24 -21.87 -10.76 10.01
N GLU A 25 -21.07 -9.88 10.57
CA GLU A 25 -21.54 -8.57 10.99
C GLU A 25 -22.10 -7.78 9.82
N THR A 26 -23.06 -6.90 10.10
CA THR A 26 -23.63 -6.02 9.08
C THR A 26 -22.57 -5.07 8.55
N ALA A 27 -22.78 -4.53 7.34
CA ALA A 27 -21.90 -3.50 6.78
C ALA A 27 -21.74 -2.30 7.72
N THR A 28 -22.82 -1.89 8.40
CA THR A 28 -22.80 -0.79 9.38
C THR A 28 -21.91 -1.10 10.58
N ASP A 29 -21.99 -2.31 11.11
CA ASP A 29 -21.13 -2.74 12.21
C ASP A 29 -19.68 -2.90 11.74
N ALA A 30 -19.45 -3.44 10.54
CA ALA A 30 -18.12 -3.56 9.95
C ALA A 30 -17.43 -2.21 9.81
N VAL A 31 -18.11 -1.20 9.24
CA VAL A 31 -17.57 0.17 9.10
C VAL A 31 -17.23 0.78 10.46
N LYS A 32 -18.07 0.55 11.48
CA LYS A 32 -17.79 1.00 12.84
C LYS A 32 -16.59 0.26 13.47
N ASN A 33 -16.50 -1.05 13.29
CA ASN A 33 -15.51 -1.91 13.94
C ASN A 33 -14.14 -1.84 13.26
N MET A 34 -14.06 -1.56 11.95
CA MET A 34 -12.79 -1.38 11.24
C MET A 34 -12.03 -0.12 11.67
N GLY A 35 -12.71 0.85 12.26
CA GLY A 35 -12.06 2.02 12.83
C GLY A 35 -11.36 2.90 11.80
N LEU A 36 -10.16 3.37 12.15
CA LEU A 36 -9.34 4.20 11.28
C LEU A 36 -8.58 3.34 10.27
N GLY A 37 -8.65 3.69 8.99
CA GLY A 37 -8.01 2.97 7.90
C GLY A 37 -6.79 3.69 7.29
N TRP A 38 -5.96 2.90 6.62
CA TRP A 38 -4.83 3.36 5.82
C TRP A 38 -4.76 2.59 4.51
N ASN A 39 -4.29 3.23 3.43
CA ASN A 39 -4.07 2.59 2.13
C ASN A 39 -2.64 2.10 1.99
N LEU A 40 -2.45 0.81 1.66
CA LEU A 40 -1.18 0.25 1.22
C LEU A 40 -0.95 0.62 -0.25
N GLY A 41 -0.97 1.91 -0.57
CA GLY A 41 -0.89 2.42 -1.93
C GLY A 41 0.52 2.44 -2.51
N ASN A 42 0.60 2.55 -3.84
CA ASN A 42 1.80 2.50 -4.66
C ASN A 42 2.57 1.17 -4.56
N THR A 43 1.85 0.06 -4.34
CA THR A 43 2.41 -1.30 -4.23
C THR A 43 1.77 -2.25 -5.22
N LEU A 44 0.75 -3.02 -4.82
CA LEU A 44 0.15 -4.03 -5.70
C LEU A 44 -0.70 -3.41 -6.82
N GLU A 45 -1.05 -2.13 -6.76
CA GLU A 45 -1.68 -1.42 -7.86
C GLU A 45 -0.67 -0.76 -8.81
N ALA A 46 0.63 -0.75 -8.44
CA ALA A 46 1.66 -0.14 -9.27
C ALA A 46 1.85 -0.91 -10.58
N ASN A 47 2.03 -0.16 -11.67
CA ASN A 47 2.29 -0.72 -12.99
C ASN A 47 3.21 0.21 -13.79
N SER A 48 3.95 -0.35 -14.75
CA SER A 48 4.83 0.39 -15.65
C SER A 48 4.41 0.31 -17.12
N GLN A 49 3.23 -0.26 -17.39
CA GLN A 49 2.75 -0.42 -18.77
C GLN A 49 2.16 0.88 -19.32
N THR A 50 2.57 1.20 -20.54
CA THR A 50 1.90 2.21 -21.37
C THR A 50 1.29 1.50 -22.56
N VAL A 51 -0.03 1.41 -22.60
CA VAL A 51 -0.78 0.72 -23.65
C VAL A 51 -1.92 1.58 -24.13
N THR A 52 -2.21 1.44 -25.41
CA THR A 52 -3.15 2.32 -26.11
C THR A 52 -4.46 1.62 -26.49
N ASP A 53 -4.54 0.30 -26.33
CA ASP A 53 -5.65 -0.49 -26.82
C ASP A 53 -5.69 -1.87 -26.12
N VAL A 54 -6.85 -2.28 -25.64
CA VAL A 54 -7.08 -3.61 -25.02
C VAL A 54 -6.99 -4.77 -26.01
N THR A 55 -7.04 -4.49 -27.30
CA THR A 55 -6.84 -5.51 -28.35
C THR A 55 -5.35 -5.80 -28.57
N ASN A 56 -4.47 -4.95 -28.05
CA ASN A 56 -3.03 -5.15 -28.10
C ASN A 56 -2.63 -6.28 -27.15
N ALA A 57 -1.92 -7.30 -27.65
CA ALA A 57 -1.44 -8.41 -26.83
C ALA A 57 -0.51 -7.94 -25.69
N SER A 58 0.16 -6.79 -25.83
CA SER A 58 0.99 -6.20 -24.78
C SER A 58 0.21 -5.53 -23.65
N TYR A 59 -1.11 -5.45 -23.72
CA TYR A 59 -1.95 -4.92 -22.64
C TYR A 59 -2.11 -5.92 -21.49
N TRP A 60 -2.23 -7.20 -21.79
CA TRP A 60 -2.59 -8.24 -20.84
C TRP A 60 -1.36 -9.00 -20.37
N GLY A 61 -1.23 -9.21 -19.05
CA GLY A 61 -0.28 -10.15 -18.46
C GLY A 61 1.21 -9.86 -18.74
N GLN A 62 1.60 -8.61 -18.85
CA GLN A 62 2.96 -8.23 -19.25
C GLN A 62 3.92 -7.96 -18.09
N GLN A 63 3.47 -8.04 -16.86
CA GLN A 63 4.29 -7.80 -15.68
C GLN A 63 4.28 -9.00 -14.74
N GLY A 64 5.41 -9.22 -14.08
CA GLY A 64 5.57 -10.15 -12.98
C GLY A 64 5.49 -9.44 -11.62
N LEU A 65 6.05 -10.06 -10.58
CA LEU A 65 6.01 -9.55 -9.21
C LEU A 65 6.78 -8.24 -9.02
N GLU A 66 7.68 -7.90 -9.95
CA GLU A 66 8.47 -6.65 -9.94
C GLU A 66 7.59 -5.39 -10.05
N SER A 67 6.36 -5.52 -10.51
CA SER A 67 5.40 -4.39 -10.55
C SER A 67 5.16 -3.79 -9.17
N GLU A 68 5.13 -4.60 -8.11
CA GLU A 68 4.92 -4.15 -6.73
C GLU A 68 5.89 -3.03 -6.31
N THR A 69 7.08 -3.01 -6.89
CA THR A 69 8.14 -2.05 -6.52
C THR A 69 8.39 -0.97 -7.56
N CYS A 70 7.69 -1.00 -8.69
CA CYS A 70 8.00 -0.13 -9.84
C CYS A 70 7.68 1.37 -9.60
N TRP A 71 6.86 1.70 -8.59
CA TRP A 71 6.58 3.07 -8.18
C TRP A 71 7.36 3.52 -6.95
N GLY A 72 8.49 2.85 -6.67
CA GLY A 72 9.46 3.27 -5.66
C GLY A 72 9.21 2.74 -4.25
N GLN A 73 8.20 1.89 -4.07
CA GLN A 73 8.03 1.17 -2.81
C GLN A 73 8.93 -0.06 -2.77
N TYR A 74 9.21 -0.54 -1.57
CA TYR A 74 9.82 -1.84 -1.36
C TYR A 74 8.73 -2.92 -1.27
N GLU A 75 9.11 -4.16 -1.53
CA GLU A 75 8.24 -5.32 -1.34
C GLU A 75 7.62 -5.31 0.05
N THR A 76 6.30 -5.40 0.13
CA THR A 76 5.54 -5.33 1.39
C THR A 76 5.89 -6.50 2.31
N LYS A 77 6.16 -6.20 3.57
CA LYS A 77 6.44 -7.19 4.62
C LYS A 77 5.40 -7.10 5.74
N ALA A 78 5.22 -8.20 6.47
CA ALA A 78 4.26 -8.31 7.56
C ALA A 78 4.52 -7.27 8.67
N GLU A 79 5.78 -6.90 8.90
CA GLU A 79 6.19 -5.93 9.91
C GLU A 79 5.61 -4.54 9.67
N LEU A 80 5.42 -4.15 8.41
CA LEU A 80 4.76 -2.89 8.05
C LEU A 80 3.31 -2.86 8.56
N LEU A 81 2.56 -3.94 8.31
CA LEU A 81 1.16 -4.04 8.73
C LEU A 81 1.05 -4.17 10.25
N LYS A 82 2.01 -4.85 10.89
CA LYS A 82 2.12 -4.87 12.35
C LYS A 82 2.35 -3.48 12.93
N MET A 83 3.24 -2.69 12.35
CA MET A 83 3.48 -1.30 12.76
C MET A 83 2.20 -0.47 12.69
N MET A 84 1.43 -0.58 11.60
CA MET A 84 0.15 0.12 11.48
C MET A 84 -0.85 -0.31 12.57
N LYS A 85 -0.93 -1.62 12.85
CA LYS A 85 -1.75 -2.14 13.96
C LYS A 85 -1.33 -1.59 15.30
N ASP A 86 -0.02 -1.64 15.59
CA ASP A 86 0.53 -1.18 16.87
C ASP A 86 0.34 0.33 17.08
N ALA A 87 0.34 1.10 16.00
CA ALA A 87 0.04 2.53 16.02
C ALA A 87 -1.44 2.83 16.32
N GLY A 88 -2.36 1.91 16.01
CA GLY A 88 -3.80 2.08 16.30
C GLY A 88 -4.70 2.14 15.08
N PHE A 89 -4.20 1.80 13.88
CA PHE A 89 -5.06 1.59 12.71
C PHE A 89 -5.85 0.29 12.88
N GLY A 90 -7.10 0.30 12.43
CA GLY A 90 -8.00 -0.86 12.51
C GLY A 90 -8.22 -1.56 11.17
N ALA A 91 -7.93 -0.90 10.06
CA ALA A 91 -8.15 -1.41 8.71
C ALA A 91 -7.05 -1.00 7.72
N ILE A 92 -6.81 -1.86 6.74
CA ILE A 92 -5.92 -1.60 5.60
C ILE A 92 -6.71 -1.82 4.31
N ARG A 93 -6.74 -0.82 3.44
CA ARG A 93 -7.16 -1.01 2.06
C ARG A 93 -5.94 -1.40 1.25
N VAL A 94 -6.06 -2.49 0.51
CA VAL A 94 -5.01 -3.09 -0.33
C VAL A 94 -5.41 -2.92 -1.80
N PRO A 95 -5.01 -1.82 -2.44
CA PRO A 95 -5.26 -1.61 -3.86
C PRO A 95 -4.50 -2.63 -4.70
N VAL A 96 -5.16 -3.19 -5.73
CA VAL A 96 -4.54 -4.17 -6.64
C VAL A 96 -4.95 -3.90 -8.08
N THR A 97 -3.99 -3.83 -8.99
CA THR A 97 -4.22 -3.81 -10.43
C THR A 97 -4.06 -5.22 -10.98
N TRP A 98 -4.98 -5.63 -11.83
CA TRP A 98 -5.07 -7.02 -12.29
C TRP A 98 -4.72 -7.21 -13.77
N TYR A 99 -5.05 -6.25 -14.67
CA TYR A 99 -4.91 -6.44 -16.11
C TYR A 99 -3.49 -6.78 -16.56
N ASN A 100 -2.50 -6.25 -15.90
CA ASN A 100 -1.08 -6.50 -16.17
C ASN A 100 -0.59 -7.87 -15.64
N HIS A 101 -1.43 -8.60 -14.91
CA HIS A 101 -1.18 -9.91 -14.33
C HIS A 101 -2.26 -10.94 -14.68
N MET A 102 -3.03 -10.69 -15.73
CA MET A 102 -4.03 -11.66 -16.22
C MET A 102 -4.01 -11.71 -17.76
N ASP A 103 -4.52 -12.79 -18.33
CA ASP A 103 -4.70 -12.87 -19.78
C ASP A 103 -5.94 -12.09 -20.26
N LYS A 104 -6.12 -12.04 -21.60
CA LYS A 104 -7.26 -11.34 -22.23
C LYS A 104 -8.64 -11.90 -21.85
N ASP A 105 -8.72 -13.11 -21.34
CA ASP A 105 -9.95 -13.76 -20.90
C ASP A 105 -10.20 -13.57 -19.39
N GLY A 106 -9.29 -12.87 -18.71
CA GLY A 106 -9.37 -12.55 -17.28
C GLY A 106 -8.84 -13.63 -16.36
N ASN A 107 -8.03 -14.59 -16.87
CA ASN A 107 -7.39 -15.60 -16.03
C ASN A 107 -6.14 -15.00 -15.39
N VAL A 108 -6.15 -14.92 -14.06
CA VAL A 108 -5.09 -14.31 -13.26
C VAL A 108 -3.87 -15.21 -13.20
N ASP A 109 -2.68 -14.62 -13.29
CA ASP A 109 -1.41 -15.32 -13.05
C ASP A 109 -1.37 -15.87 -11.62
N ALA A 110 -0.95 -17.13 -11.50
CA ALA A 110 -0.98 -17.83 -10.21
C ALA A 110 0.04 -17.25 -9.20
N ALA A 111 1.19 -16.75 -9.69
CA ALA A 111 2.19 -16.16 -8.81
C ALA A 111 1.71 -14.79 -8.28
N TRP A 112 1.02 -14.02 -9.12
CA TRP A 112 0.40 -12.78 -8.70
C TRP A 112 -0.71 -13.01 -7.66
N MET A 113 -1.64 -13.94 -7.93
CA MET A 113 -2.69 -14.29 -6.97
C MET A 113 -2.10 -14.73 -5.62
N ALA A 114 -1.04 -15.54 -5.65
CA ALA A 114 -0.35 -15.98 -4.44
C ALA A 114 0.29 -14.80 -3.69
N ARG A 115 0.87 -13.81 -4.41
CA ARG A 115 1.44 -12.61 -3.78
C ARG A 115 0.37 -11.71 -3.17
N VAL A 116 -0.74 -11.48 -3.87
CA VAL A 116 -1.88 -10.74 -3.32
C VAL A 116 -2.40 -11.41 -2.06
N LYS A 117 -2.55 -12.76 -2.10
CA LYS A 117 -2.98 -13.53 -0.94
C LYS A 117 -2.01 -13.37 0.24
N GLU A 118 -0.72 -13.44 0.01
CA GLU A 118 0.30 -13.27 1.05
C GLU A 118 0.18 -11.89 1.74
N VAL A 119 -0.04 -10.81 0.98
CA VAL A 119 -0.21 -9.47 1.54
C VAL A 119 -1.54 -9.35 2.32
N VAL A 120 -2.62 -9.92 1.80
CA VAL A 120 -3.90 -10.00 2.54
C VAL A 120 -3.72 -10.79 3.84
N ASP A 121 -2.97 -11.90 3.82
CA ASP A 121 -2.66 -12.69 5.01
C ASP A 121 -1.86 -11.86 6.04
N TYR A 122 -0.94 -11.01 5.61
CA TYR A 122 -0.23 -10.10 6.52
C TYR A 122 -1.19 -9.16 7.26
N VAL A 123 -2.22 -8.63 6.58
CA VAL A 123 -3.24 -7.77 7.20
C VAL A 123 -4.12 -8.55 8.18
N ILE A 124 -4.71 -9.65 7.72
CA ILE A 124 -5.66 -10.46 8.48
C ILE A 124 -5.00 -11.08 9.72
N ASN A 125 -3.75 -11.55 9.61
CA ASN A 125 -3.00 -12.12 10.74
C ASN A 125 -2.69 -11.12 11.85
N GLN A 126 -2.70 -9.79 11.56
CA GLN A 126 -2.65 -8.76 12.59
C GLN A 126 -4.02 -8.50 13.24
N GLY A 127 -5.07 -9.18 12.81
CA GLY A 127 -6.43 -8.95 13.26
C GLY A 127 -7.05 -7.65 12.74
N LEU A 128 -6.47 -7.06 11.69
CA LEU A 128 -6.98 -5.89 10.99
C LEU A 128 -8.11 -6.27 10.02
N TYR A 129 -8.98 -5.30 9.71
CA TYR A 129 -9.84 -5.40 8.53
C TYR A 129 -9.01 -5.17 7.27
N CYS A 130 -9.37 -5.87 6.20
CA CYS A 130 -8.74 -5.76 4.89
C CYS A 130 -9.79 -5.44 3.83
N ILE A 131 -9.55 -4.44 3.00
CA ILE A 131 -10.33 -4.18 1.79
C ILE A 131 -9.45 -4.52 0.59
N LEU A 132 -9.88 -5.49 -0.22
CA LEU A 132 -9.21 -5.91 -1.46
C LEU A 132 -10.03 -5.44 -2.65
N ASN A 133 -9.40 -4.80 -3.65
CA ASN A 133 -10.10 -4.20 -4.77
C ASN A 133 -9.58 -4.56 -6.17
N VAL A 134 -10.25 -4.01 -7.18
CA VAL A 134 -9.82 -3.87 -8.58
C VAL A 134 -9.52 -2.39 -8.81
N HIS A 135 -8.23 -2.03 -8.94
CA HIS A 135 -7.78 -0.63 -8.83
C HIS A 135 -7.56 0.06 -10.18
N HIS A 136 -6.34 0.08 -10.71
CA HIS A 136 -6.03 0.75 -11.99
C HIS A 136 -6.47 -0.01 -13.25
N ASP A 137 -7.28 -1.03 -13.09
CA ASP A 137 -8.14 -1.57 -14.16
C ASP A 137 -9.19 -0.54 -14.58
N THR A 138 -9.49 0.41 -13.68
CA THR A 138 -10.32 1.61 -13.85
C THR A 138 -9.46 2.87 -13.78
N GLY A 139 -9.98 3.97 -14.30
CA GLY A 139 -9.30 5.26 -14.27
C GLY A 139 -9.57 6.11 -15.50
N ALA A 140 -8.90 7.26 -15.59
CA ALA A 140 -8.96 8.12 -16.76
C ALA A 140 -7.94 7.68 -17.81
N ASP A 141 -8.40 7.51 -19.05
CA ASP A 141 -7.47 7.31 -20.17
C ASP A 141 -6.52 8.48 -20.29
N SER A 142 -5.26 8.18 -20.56
CA SER A 142 -4.20 9.18 -20.68
C SER A 142 -3.93 9.52 -22.14
N TYR A 143 -3.73 10.82 -22.43
CA TYR A 143 -3.44 11.32 -23.76
C TYR A 143 -2.20 12.20 -23.74
N LYS A 144 -1.37 12.09 -24.78
CA LYS A 144 -0.25 12.98 -25.06
C LYS A 144 -0.40 13.53 -26.49
N ASP A 145 -0.45 14.84 -26.62
CA ASP A 145 -0.62 15.52 -27.93
C ASP A 145 -1.86 15.02 -28.70
N GLY A 146 -2.96 14.68 -27.98
CA GLY A 146 -4.19 14.14 -28.57
C GLY A 146 -4.14 12.64 -28.93
N VAL A 147 -3.02 11.97 -28.69
CA VAL A 147 -2.84 10.53 -28.92
C VAL A 147 -3.01 9.78 -27.60
N LEU A 148 -3.84 8.72 -27.62
CA LEU A 148 -4.04 7.84 -26.47
C LEU A 148 -2.70 7.19 -26.07
N THR A 149 -2.29 7.33 -24.80
CA THR A 149 -1.03 6.80 -24.27
C THR A 149 -1.22 5.86 -23.09
N GLY A 150 -2.40 5.85 -22.49
CA GLY A 150 -2.77 4.91 -21.42
C GLY A 150 -4.26 4.61 -21.49
N TYR A 151 -4.62 3.36 -21.36
CA TYR A 151 -5.98 2.86 -21.50
C TYR A 151 -6.38 2.03 -20.28
N HIS A 152 -7.59 2.25 -19.78
CA HIS A 152 -8.19 1.45 -18.72
C HIS A 152 -9.32 0.60 -19.30
N TRP A 153 -9.33 -0.70 -19.01
CA TRP A 153 -10.23 -1.63 -19.68
C TRP A 153 -11.66 -1.64 -19.12
N ILE A 154 -11.84 -1.23 -17.86
CA ILE A 154 -13.15 -1.08 -17.22
C ILE A 154 -13.57 0.39 -17.30
N LYS A 155 -14.67 0.67 -17.98
CA LYS A 155 -15.23 2.02 -18.15
C LYS A 155 -16.71 2.04 -17.88
N ALA A 156 -17.17 3.16 -17.36
CA ALA A 156 -18.59 3.43 -17.12
C ALA A 156 -19.34 3.74 -18.42
N ASP A 157 -19.40 2.79 -19.33
CA ASP A 157 -20.11 2.87 -20.62
C ASP A 157 -20.81 1.54 -20.91
N ALA A 158 -22.03 1.56 -21.49
CA ALA A 158 -22.81 0.36 -21.75
C ALA A 158 -22.13 -0.61 -22.73
N ASP A 159 -21.49 -0.08 -23.77
CA ASP A 159 -20.76 -0.90 -24.74
C ASP A 159 -19.51 -1.53 -24.10
N ASN A 160 -18.79 -0.78 -23.26
CA ASN A 160 -17.65 -1.29 -22.52
C ASN A 160 -18.08 -2.41 -21.55
N TYR A 161 -19.17 -2.19 -20.80
CA TYR A 161 -19.71 -3.23 -19.93
C TYR A 161 -20.08 -4.49 -20.70
N THR A 162 -20.81 -4.35 -21.83
CA THR A 162 -21.22 -5.48 -22.65
C THR A 162 -20.01 -6.29 -23.15
N ALA A 163 -18.97 -5.60 -23.60
CA ALA A 163 -17.75 -6.23 -24.12
C ALA A 163 -16.90 -6.91 -23.02
N ASN A 164 -16.92 -6.39 -21.80
CA ASN A 164 -16.01 -6.80 -20.73
C ASN A 164 -16.68 -7.58 -19.59
N LYS A 165 -18.01 -7.69 -19.56
CA LYS A 165 -18.77 -8.36 -18.50
C LYS A 165 -18.19 -9.74 -18.15
N SER A 166 -18.01 -10.61 -19.14
CA SER A 166 -17.54 -11.98 -18.90
C SER A 166 -16.14 -12.02 -18.30
N ARG A 167 -15.24 -11.13 -18.75
CA ARG A 167 -13.88 -11.01 -18.18
C ARG A 167 -13.92 -10.51 -16.75
N TYR A 168 -14.73 -9.50 -16.47
CA TYR A 168 -14.91 -8.94 -15.14
C TYR A 168 -15.50 -9.95 -14.15
N GLU A 169 -16.52 -10.69 -14.56
CA GLU A 169 -17.11 -11.76 -13.75
C GLU A 169 -16.13 -12.93 -13.56
N ASN A 170 -15.32 -13.28 -14.58
CA ASN A 170 -14.25 -14.29 -14.42
C ASN A 170 -13.19 -13.85 -13.42
N LEU A 171 -12.72 -12.60 -13.49
CA LEU A 171 -11.77 -12.04 -12.53
C LEU A 171 -12.31 -12.13 -11.10
N TRP A 172 -13.54 -11.64 -10.85
CA TRP A 172 -14.15 -11.69 -9.52
C TRP A 172 -14.46 -13.09 -9.04
N THR A 173 -14.77 -14.02 -9.95
CA THR A 173 -14.95 -15.45 -9.60
C THR A 173 -13.66 -16.04 -9.03
N GLN A 174 -12.50 -15.74 -9.63
CA GLN A 174 -11.21 -16.23 -9.17
C GLN A 174 -10.83 -15.61 -7.82
N ILE A 175 -10.93 -14.27 -7.69
CA ILE A 175 -10.67 -13.57 -6.43
C ILE A 175 -11.58 -14.13 -5.32
N ALA A 176 -12.89 -14.20 -5.57
CA ALA A 176 -13.85 -14.65 -4.57
C ALA A 176 -13.62 -16.11 -4.14
N ASN A 177 -13.21 -16.99 -5.05
CA ASN A 177 -12.90 -18.38 -4.71
C ASN A 177 -11.60 -18.51 -3.91
N GLU A 178 -10.55 -17.74 -4.23
CA GLU A 178 -9.27 -17.76 -3.50
C GLU A 178 -9.47 -17.37 -2.03
N PHE A 179 -10.31 -16.37 -1.78
CA PHE A 179 -10.54 -15.83 -0.44
C PHE A 179 -11.84 -16.30 0.23
N LYS A 180 -12.45 -17.35 -0.29
CA LYS A 180 -13.78 -17.82 0.13
C LYS A 180 -13.92 -18.13 1.62
N GLU A 181 -12.88 -18.68 2.21
CA GLU A 181 -12.87 -19.12 3.61
C GLU A 181 -12.43 -18.02 4.61
N TYR A 182 -12.05 -16.83 4.12
CA TYR A 182 -11.70 -15.71 4.99
C TYR A 182 -12.92 -15.19 5.74
N ASP A 183 -12.72 -14.77 6.98
CA ASP A 183 -13.78 -14.27 7.84
C ASP A 183 -14.33 -12.90 7.42
N GLN A 184 -15.19 -12.33 8.24
CA GLN A 184 -15.87 -11.05 8.01
C GLN A 184 -14.93 -9.83 7.92
N LYS A 185 -13.65 -9.97 8.34
CA LYS A 185 -12.67 -8.86 8.29
C LYS A 185 -12.10 -8.61 6.90
N LEU A 186 -12.27 -9.55 5.96
CA LEU A 186 -11.95 -9.31 4.56
C LEU A 186 -13.21 -8.83 3.82
N LEU A 187 -13.16 -7.61 3.30
CA LEU A 187 -14.16 -7.01 2.43
C LEU A 187 -13.63 -6.97 1.00
N PHE A 188 -14.51 -7.00 0.02
CA PHE A 188 -14.17 -6.79 -1.38
C PHE A 188 -14.76 -5.47 -1.89
N GLU A 189 -13.97 -4.73 -2.67
CA GLU A 189 -14.38 -3.50 -3.35
C GLU A 189 -14.37 -3.74 -4.86
N GLY A 190 -15.52 -3.60 -5.50
CA GLY A 190 -15.77 -4.04 -6.87
C GLY A 190 -14.90 -3.36 -7.91
N TYR A 191 -14.62 -2.10 -7.74
CA TYR A 191 -13.82 -1.26 -8.64
C TYR A 191 -13.46 0.04 -7.92
N ASN A 192 -12.33 0.63 -8.30
CA ASN A 192 -11.83 1.88 -7.73
C ASN A 192 -12.53 3.11 -8.35
N GLU A 193 -11.85 3.86 -9.18
CA GLU A 193 -12.30 5.12 -9.78
C GLU A 193 -12.72 4.91 -11.24
N MET A 194 -13.91 4.35 -11.46
CA MET A 194 -14.41 4.04 -12.78
C MET A 194 -14.97 5.29 -13.47
N LEU A 195 -14.34 5.72 -14.55
CA LEU A 195 -14.78 6.84 -15.39
C LEU A 195 -15.40 6.36 -16.70
N ASP A 196 -16.15 7.24 -17.36
CA ASP A 196 -16.61 7.05 -18.74
C ASP A 196 -15.50 7.34 -19.76
N ALA A 197 -15.74 7.05 -21.03
CA ALA A 197 -14.78 7.31 -22.11
C ALA A 197 -14.43 8.80 -22.31
N LYS A 198 -15.13 9.72 -21.63
CA LYS A 198 -14.82 11.16 -21.63
C LYS A 198 -13.88 11.54 -20.50
N SER A 199 -13.58 10.62 -19.59
CA SER A 199 -12.64 10.78 -18.47
C SER A 199 -12.86 12.03 -17.62
N ASN A 200 -14.13 12.32 -17.28
CA ASN A 200 -14.46 13.47 -16.44
C ASN A 200 -14.53 13.08 -14.96
N TRP A 201 -13.72 13.70 -14.14
CA TRP A 201 -13.50 13.33 -12.73
C TRP A 201 -14.59 13.72 -11.73
N ASN A 202 -15.60 14.50 -12.11
CA ASN A 202 -16.60 14.97 -11.14
C ASN A 202 -17.97 14.31 -11.35
N PHE A 203 -18.33 14.05 -12.60
CA PHE A 203 -19.60 13.44 -13.00
C PHE A 203 -19.52 12.94 -14.45
N ALA A 204 -20.35 11.98 -14.80
CA ALA A 204 -20.32 11.37 -16.13
C ALA A 204 -20.75 12.32 -17.24
N LYS A 205 -20.09 12.22 -18.38
CA LYS A 205 -20.41 12.97 -19.61
C LYS A 205 -21.11 12.09 -20.67
N THR A 206 -21.11 10.77 -20.50
CA THR A 206 -21.88 9.86 -21.35
C THR A 206 -23.24 9.54 -20.74
N SER A 207 -24.26 9.38 -21.54
CA SER A 207 -25.64 9.17 -21.07
C SER A 207 -25.86 7.81 -20.41
N THR A 208 -25.01 6.81 -20.70
CA THR A 208 -25.14 5.43 -20.21
C THR A 208 -24.23 5.13 -19.02
N ALA A 209 -23.42 6.09 -18.56
CA ALA A 209 -22.39 5.84 -17.58
C ALA A 209 -22.92 5.32 -16.24
N TYR A 210 -23.96 5.92 -15.72
CA TYR A 210 -24.51 5.51 -14.41
C TYR A 210 -25.20 4.14 -14.46
N ASP A 211 -25.85 3.81 -15.59
CA ASP A 211 -26.43 2.48 -15.81
C ASP A 211 -25.31 1.43 -15.92
N ALA A 212 -24.19 1.78 -16.53
CA ALA A 212 -23.03 0.90 -16.61
C ALA A 212 -22.39 0.68 -15.24
N ILE A 213 -22.21 1.72 -14.42
CA ILE A 213 -21.76 1.60 -13.02
C ILE A 213 -22.66 0.62 -12.25
N ASN A 214 -23.98 0.81 -12.32
CA ASN A 214 -24.93 -0.08 -11.65
C ASN A 214 -24.85 -1.51 -12.19
N SER A 215 -24.59 -1.68 -13.50
CA SER A 215 -24.42 -3.00 -14.11
C SER A 215 -23.16 -3.71 -13.61
N TYR A 216 -22.02 -3.00 -13.51
CA TYR A 216 -20.80 -3.53 -12.93
C TYR A 216 -20.98 -3.87 -11.44
N ALA A 217 -21.64 -3.01 -10.66
CA ALA A 217 -21.95 -3.28 -9.25
C ALA A 217 -22.81 -4.54 -9.09
N ASN A 218 -23.84 -4.71 -9.91
CA ASN A 218 -24.69 -5.90 -9.90
C ASN A 218 -23.92 -7.16 -10.30
N SER A 219 -23.09 -7.11 -11.37
CA SER A 219 -22.24 -8.24 -11.78
C SER A 219 -21.27 -8.63 -10.66
N PHE A 220 -20.62 -7.67 -10.03
CA PHE A 220 -19.71 -7.91 -8.90
C PHE A 220 -20.41 -8.64 -7.77
N VAL A 221 -21.51 -8.07 -7.24
CA VAL A 221 -22.23 -8.66 -6.11
C VAL A 221 -22.76 -10.05 -6.46
N THR A 222 -23.41 -10.19 -7.61
CA THR A 222 -23.96 -11.49 -8.05
C THR A 222 -22.88 -12.54 -8.18
N THR A 223 -21.74 -12.20 -8.80
CA THR A 223 -20.62 -13.11 -9.01
C THR A 223 -20.01 -13.56 -7.69
N VAL A 224 -19.74 -12.63 -6.78
CA VAL A 224 -19.16 -12.95 -5.46
C VAL A 224 -20.13 -13.85 -4.67
N ARG A 225 -21.41 -13.49 -4.60
CA ARG A 225 -22.44 -14.30 -3.90
C ARG A 225 -22.56 -15.72 -4.46
N ALA A 226 -22.47 -15.87 -5.78
CA ALA A 226 -22.58 -17.17 -6.46
C ALA A 226 -21.45 -18.15 -6.07
N THR A 227 -20.31 -17.68 -5.61
CA THR A 227 -19.23 -18.56 -5.13
C THR A 227 -19.59 -19.25 -3.80
N GLY A 228 -20.54 -18.73 -3.03
CA GLY A 228 -21.02 -19.33 -1.76
C GLY A 228 -19.99 -19.26 -0.62
N GLY A 229 -20.13 -20.12 0.38
CA GLY A 229 -19.30 -20.09 1.60
C GLY A 229 -19.44 -18.75 2.31
N ASN A 230 -18.36 -18.22 2.86
CA ASN A 230 -18.34 -16.93 3.56
C ASN A 230 -18.69 -15.75 2.64
N ASN A 231 -18.51 -15.89 1.33
CA ASN A 231 -18.88 -14.86 0.35
C ASN A 231 -20.39 -14.62 0.26
N ALA A 232 -21.22 -15.54 0.73
CA ALA A 232 -22.68 -15.34 0.79
C ALA A 232 -23.09 -14.18 1.72
N GLN A 233 -22.26 -13.89 2.74
CA GLN A 233 -22.53 -12.84 3.74
C GLN A 233 -21.40 -11.79 3.82
N ARG A 234 -20.36 -11.88 2.98
CA ARG A 234 -19.25 -10.93 2.97
C ARG A 234 -19.73 -9.53 2.68
N ASN A 235 -19.25 -8.54 3.45
CA ASN A 235 -19.49 -7.15 3.16
C ASN A 235 -18.78 -6.75 1.85
N LEU A 236 -19.54 -6.19 0.91
CA LEU A 236 -19.09 -5.80 -0.43
C LEU A 236 -19.20 -4.30 -0.59
N ILE A 237 -18.24 -3.69 -1.27
CA ILE A 237 -18.12 -2.25 -1.43
C ILE A 237 -18.37 -1.89 -2.89
N VAL A 238 -19.25 -0.93 -3.13
CA VAL A 238 -19.53 -0.37 -4.44
C VAL A 238 -19.23 1.13 -4.44
N THR A 239 -18.47 1.55 -5.42
CA THR A 239 -17.92 2.90 -5.54
C THR A 239 -18.79 3.75 -6.47
N THR A 240 -18.95 5.03 -6.18
CA THR A 240 -19.63 5.98 -7.06
C THR A 240 -18.84 6.18 -8.37
N TYR A 241 -19.46 6.77 -9.38
CA TYR A 241 -18.72 7.18 -10.60
C TYR A 241 -17.48 8.00 -10.21
N CYS A 242 -16.30 7.61 -10.70
CA CYS A 242 -14.98 8.17 -10.37
C CYS A 242 -14.72 8.35 -8.85
N ALA A 243 -15.36 7.56 -8.00
CA ALA A 243 -15.37 7.72 -6.55
C ALA A 243 -15.78 9.13 -6.07
N ALA A 244 -16.51 9.90 -6.89
CA ALA A 244 -16.91 11.26 -6.56
C ALA A 244 -17.81 11.29 -5.33
N ASN A 245 -17.55 12.23 -4.42
CA ASN A 245 -18.34 12.48 -3.22
C ASN A 245 -19.53 13.41 -3.45
N GLY A 246 -19.71 13.90 -4.67
CA GLY A 246 -20.85 14.68 -5.12
C GLY A 246 -20.96 16.09 -4.56
N TYR A 247 -20.05 16.52 -3.70
CA TYR A 247 -20.13 17.82 -3.05
C TYR A 247 -19.60 18.96 -3.93
N GLY A 248 -20.35 20.03 -3.96
CA GLY A 248 -20.06 21.25 -4.69
C GLY A 248 -21.33 21.93 -5.21
N SER A 249 -21.22 23.20 -5.57
CA SER A 249 -22.37 24.00 -6.05
C SER A 249 -22.17 24.61 -7.44
N TRP A 250 -21.01 24.35 -8.08
CA TRP A 250 -20.64 24.97 -9.36
C TRP A 250 -21.29 24.30 -10.57
N ASP A 251 -21.80 23.07 -10.41
CA ASP A 251 -22.55 22.36 -11.47
C ASP A 251 -23.64 21.49 -10.81
N SER A 252 -24.84 21.48 -11.38
CA SER A 252 -25.98 20.69 -10.90
C SER A 252 -25.77 19.18 -10.98
N HIS A 253 -24.87 18.71 -11.86
CA HIS A 253 -24.58 17.29 -12.08
C HIS A 253 -23.60 16.70 -11.06
N LEU A 254 -23.02 17.49 -10.16
CA LEU A 254 -22.11 17.00 -9.13
C LEU A 254 -22.72 15.93 -8.24
N LYS A 255 -24.03 16.01 -7.96
CA LYS A 255 -24.76 15.02 -7.16
C LYS A 255 -25.07 13.71 -7.91
N ASP A 256 -25.02 13.72 -9.23
CA ASP A 256 -25.41 12.56 -10.04
C ASP A 256 -24.67 11.27 -9.67
N PRO A 257 -23.35 11.26 -9.40
CA PRO A 257 -22.64 10.06 -8.94
C PRO A 257 -23.29 9.37 -7.74
N LEU A 258 -23.79 10.16 -6.78
CA LEU A 258 -24.42 9.64 -5.57
C LEU A 258 -25.88 9.26 -5.83
N THR A 259 -26.65 10.18 -6.41
CA THR A 259 -28.10 10.01 -6.59
C THR A 259 -28.43 8.84 -7.50
N LYS A 260 -27.59 8.58 -8.50
CA LYS A 260 -27.78 7.54 -9.54
C LYS A 260 -27.13 6.20 -9.24
N LEU A 261 -26.28 6.09 -8.21
CA LEU A 261 -25.79 4.79 -7.76
C LEU A 261 -26.91 4.07 -6.99
N ASN A 262 -27.22 2.85 -7.39
CA ASN A 262 -28.19 1.99 -6.71
C ASN A 262 -27.50 1.12 -5.66
N ASN A 263 -28.25 0.67 -4.65
CA ASN A 263 -27.84 -0.44 -3.80
C ASN A 263 -28.11 -1.76 -4.55
N PRO A 264 -27.05 -2.52 -4.96
CA PRO A 264 -27.23 -3.72 -5.76
C PRO A 264 -27.87 -4.89 -4.97
N GLU A 265 -27.95 -4.79 -3.63
CA GLU A 265 -28.47 -5.83 -2.77
C GLU A 265 -29.22 -5.22 -1.57
N SER A 266 -30.23 -4.39 -1.85
CA SER A 266 -30.95 -3.59 -0.85
C SER A 266 -31.66 -4.38 0.26
N THR A 267 -31.80 -5.68 0.12
CA THR A 267 -32.41 -6.58 1.12
C THR A 267 -31.37 -7.23 2.04
N SER A 268 -30.09 -7.12 1.71
CA SER A 268 -29.00 -7.61 2.55
C SER A 268 -28.38 -6.47 3.36
N ASN A 269 -27.95 -6.54 4.49
CA ASN A 269 -27.25 -5.49 5.21
C ASN A 269 -25.71 -5.55 4.99
N HIS A 270 -25.28 -6.00 3.79
CA HIS A 270 -23.88 -6.32 3.49
C HIS A 270 -23.28 -5.50 2.33
N ILE A 271 -23.88 -4.33 2.02
CA ILE A 271 -23.34 -3.39 1.03
C ILE A 271 -22.82 -2.14 1.73
N VAL A 272 -21.61 -1.73 1.35
CA VAL A 272 -20.97 -0.46 1.72
C VAL A 272 -20.85 0.40 0.47
N PHE A 273 -21.13 1.69 0.59
CA PHE A 273 -20.85 2.66 -0.47
C PHE A 273 -19.49 3.31 -0.27
N GLU A 274 -18.82 3.64 -1.35
CA GLU A 274 -17.50 4.26 -1.30
C GLU A 274 -17.43 5.53 -2.15
N VAL A 275 -16.70 6.51 -1.60
CA VAL A 275 -16.31 7.75 -2.26
C VAL A 275 -14.85 8.08 -1.89
N HIS A 276 -14.21 8.98 -2.66
CA HIS A 276 -12.91 9.56 -2.32
C HIS A 276 -13.04 11.05 -2.01
N ALA A 277 -12.11 11.59 -1.22
CA ALA A 277 -12.14 12.99 -0.83
C ALA A 277 -10.73 13.60 -0.74
N TYR A 278 -10.39 14.44 -1.71
CA TYR A 278 -9.14 15.18 -1.77
C TYR A 278 -9.41 16.70 -1.82
N PRO A 279 -9.84 17.32 -0.71
CA PRO A 279 -10.15 18.74 -0.70
C PRO A 279 -8.90 19.58 -0.92
N ASN A 280 -9.07 20.70 -1.63
CA ASN A 280 -8.01 21.67 -1.83
C ASN A 280 -7.93 22.61 -0.64
N ILE A 281 -7.02 22.35 0.30
CA ILE A 281 -6.78 23.21 1.45
C ILE A 281 -5.88 24.42 1.14
N GLN A 282 -5.31 24.50 -0.04
CA GLN A 282 -4.35 25.53 -0.43
C GLN A 282 -5.00 26.90 -0.56
N ASN A 283 -6.10 26.97 -1.29
CA ASN A 283 -6.77 28.21 -1.67
C ASN A 283 -7.94 28.59 -0.76
N GLY A 284 -8.44 27.66 0.06
CA GLY A 284 -9.54 27.89 0.98
C GLY A 284 -9.07 28.38 2.36
N THR A 285 -9.95 29.05 3.08
CA THR A 285 -9.79 29.20 4.53
C THR A 285 -10.09 27.88 5.22
N ILE A 286 -9.50 27.62 6.38
CA ILE A 286 -9.83 26.39 7.12
C ILE A 286 -11.32 26.32 7.49
N ALA A 287 -11.96 27.47 7.71
CA ALA A 287 -13.41 27.54 7.97
C ALA A 287 -14.24 27.09 6.76
N SER A 288 -13.86 27.51 5.53
CA SER A 288 -14.55 27.05 4.32
C SER A 288 -14.35 25.56 4.08
N VAL A 289 -13.15 25.03 4.30
CA VAL A 289 -12.86 23.60 4.17
C VAL A 289 -13.67 22.76 5.16
N LYS A 290 -13.81 23.23 6.42
CA LYS A 290 -14.66 22.56 7.41
C LYS A 290 -16.14 22.57 7.00
N SER A 291 -16.64 23.69 6.48
CA SER A 291 -17.99 23.77 5.94
C SER A 291 -18.21 22.83 4.77
N ASP A 292 -17.21 22.67 3.91
CA ASP A 292 -17.26 21.72 2.79
C ASP A 292 -17.33 20.26 3.29
N VAL A 293 -16.58 19.91 4.34
CA VAL A 293 -16.66 18.59 4.98
C VAL A 293 -18.05 18.34 5.56
N ASP A 294 -18.64 19.30 6.27
CA ASP A 294 -19.99 19.17 6.84
C ASP A 294 -21.04 18.99 5.74
N GLY A 295 -20.94 19.76 4.66
CA GLY A 295 -21.83 19.64 3.51
C GLY A 295 -21.70 18.30 2.79
N MET A 296 -20.47 17.82 2.60
CA MET A 296 -20.19 16.50 2.03
C MET A 296 -20.82 15.39 2.90
N ILE A 297 -20.58 15.39 4.21
CA ILE A 297 -21.12 14.38 5.13
C ILE A 297 -22.66 14.37 5.08
N THR A 298 -23.28 15.54 5.08
CA THR A 298 -24.74 15.64 4.95
C THR A 298 -25.21 14.99 3.66
N LEU A 299 -24.58 15.32 2.53
CA LEU A 299 -24.93 14.76 1.23
C LEU A 299 -24.74 13.24 1.16
N LEU A 300 -23.65 12.71 1.72
CA LEU A 300 -23.40 11.27 1.78
C LEU A 300 -24.49 10.54 2.58
N LYS A 301 -24.96 11.13 3.67
CA LYS A 301 -26.07 10.56 4.47
C LYS A 301 -27.39 10.59 3.70
N ASP A 302 -27.70 11.72 3.09
CA ASP A 302 -28.96 11.91 2.38
C ASP A 302 -29.06 11.04 1.12
N GLU A 303 -27.97 10.86 0.39
CA GLU A 303 -27.99 10.24 -0.94
C GLU A 303 -27.48 8.77 -0.95
N LEU A 304 -26.61 8.36 -0.01
CA LEU A 304 -26.07 6.99 0.01
C LEU A 304 -26.54 6.20 1.24
N VAL A 305 -26.39 6.72 2.46
CA VAL A 305 -26.82 5.99 3.67
C VAL A 305 -28.32 5.72 3.62
N SER A 306 -29.11 6.64 3.10
CA SER A 306 -30.57 6.47 2.91
C SER A 306 -30.94 5.29 2.01
N LYS A 307 -29.99 4.76 1.20
CA LYS A 307 -30.19 3.58 0.35
C LYS A 307 -29.91 2.25 1.07
N GLY A 308 -29.62 2.29 2.38
CA GLY A 308 -29.52 1.09 3.24
C GLY A 308 -28.11 0.53 3.40
N GLY A 309 -27.05 1.30 3.12
CA GLY A 309 -25.67 0.92 3.41
C GLY A 309 -24.88 2.06 4.06
N PRO A 310 -23.87 1.76 4.89
CA PRO A 310 -22.93 2.77 5.39
C PRO A 310 -22.02 3.28 4.27
N VAL A 311 -21.29 4.37 4.56
CA VAL A 311 -20.33 4.96 3.63
C VAL A 311 -18.91 4.85 4.19
N ILE A 312 -17.95 4.58 3.33
CA ILE A 312 -16.53 4.82 3.59
C ILE A 312 -15.97 5.87 2.63
N ILE A 313 -14.98 6.61 3.11
CA ILE A 313 -14.10 7.41 2.26
C ILE A 313 -12.84 6.59 2.09
N GLY A 314 -12.80 5.81 1.00
CA GLY A 314 -11.76 4.80 0.72
C GLY A 314 -10.39 5.42 0.48
N GLU A 315 -10.38 6.67 0.02
CA GLU A 315 -9.16 7.46 -0.08
C GLU A 315 -9.43 8.90 0.38
N TRP A 316 -8.56 9.39 1.23
CA TRP A 316 -8.55 10.81 1.57
C TRP A 316 -7.13 11.32 1.83
N GLY A 317 -6.97 12.60 1.61
CA GLY A 317 -5.75 13.34 1.77
C GLY A 317 -5.98 14.77 1.32
N THR A 318 -4.97 15.45 0.85
CA THR A 318 -5.10 16.74 0.20
C THR A 318 -4.65 16.67 -1.26
N SER A 319 -5.33 17.37 -2.16
CA SER A 319 -5.02 17.34 -3.59
C SER A 319 -3.81 18.20 -3.97
N ASN A 320 -3.15 18.80 -3.01
CA ASN A 320 -2.15 19.82 -3.26
C ASN A 320 -0.76 19.23 -3.30
N VAL A 321 -0.24 19.07 -4.49
CA VAL A 321 1.19 19.07 -4.72
C VAL A 321 1.60 20.49 -5.01
N ASP A 322 2.58 21.01 -4.29
CA ASP A 322 3.14 22.33 -4.58
C ASP A 322 3.73 22.33 -5.99
N LYS A 323 3.38 23.34 -6.78
CA LYS A 323 3.92 23.52 -8.12
C LYS A 323 5.44 23.78 -8.14
N THR A 324 6.02 24.09 -6.99
CA THR A 324 7.47 24.26 -6.81
C THR A 324 8.19 22.97 -6.46
N GLY A 325 7.46 21.86 -6.25
CA GLY A 325 8.00 20.57 -5.85
C GLY A 325 7.98 20.32 -4.34
N GLU A 326 7.51 21.28 -3.54
CA GLU A 326 7.25 21.08 -2.11
C GLU A 326 5.84 20.52 -1.90
N THR A 327 5.65 19.79 -0.82
CA THR A 327 4.36 19.17 -0.48
C THR A 327 3.49 20.09 0.37
N ASP A 328 2.19 19.85 0.41
CA ASP A 328 1.28 20.49 1.36
C ASP A 328 1.73 20.33 2.81
N TYR A 329 2.30 19.19 3.13
CA TYR A 329 2.78 18.88 4.45
C TYR A 329 3.80 19.92 4.94
N ASP A 330 4.79 20.23 4.11
CA ASP A 330 5.85 21.16 4.47
C ASP A 330 5.37 22.61 4.53
N LEU A 331 4.58 23.04 3.54
CA LEU A 331 4.15 24.43 3.39
C LEU A 331 2.94 24.81 4.24
N ARG A 332 2.07 23.85 4.58
CA ARG A 332 0.77 24.10 5.18
C ARG A 332 0.49 23.19 6.35
N ARG A 333 1.53 22.74 7.01
CA ARG A 333 1.48 21.74 8.06
C ARG A 333 0.38 22.01 9.10
N ASP A 334 0.29 23.21 9.64
CA ASP A 334 -0.70 23.53 10.66
C ASP A 334 -2.14 23.45 10.13
N LYS A 335 -2.35 23.92 8.90
CA LYS A 335 -3.64 23.85 8.22
C LYS A 335 -4.02 22.40 7.86
N LEU A 336 -3.05 21.60 7.43
CA LEU A 336 -3.23 20.18 7.17
C LEU A 336 -3.62 19.43 8.45
N PHE A 337 -2.97 19.72 9.56
CA PHE A 337 -3.23 19.06 10.84
C PHE A 337 -4.62 19.45 11.40
N GLU A 338 -4.99 20.72 11.29
CA GLU A 338 -6.32 21.17 11.69
C GLU A 338 -7.41 20.53 10.80
N PHE A 339 -7.19 20.45 9.49
CA PHE A 339 -8.09 19.75 8.56
C PHE A 339 -8.20 18.26 8.91
N ALA A 340 -7.08 17.54 9.05
CA ALA A 340 -7.07 16.11 9.35
C ALA A 340 -7.80 15.80 10.66
N THR A 341 -7.59 16.63 11.70
CA THR A 341 -8.28 16.50 12.97
C THR A 341 -9.80 16.63 12.78
N TYR A 342 -10.24 17.68 12.13
CA TYR A 342 -11.67 17.93 11.90
C TYR A 342 -12.32 16.83 11.06
N PHE A 343 -11.68 16.47 9.94
CA PHE A 343 -12.18 15.48 9.00
C PHE A 343 -12.40 14.12 9.67
N VAL A 344 -11.38 13.62 10.36
CA VAL A 344 -11.45 12.32 11.03
C VAL A 344 -12.51 12.30 12.15
N GLN A 345 -12.57 13.37 12.98
CA GLN A 345 -13.58 13.47 14.03
C GLN A 345 -15.00 13.49 13.45
N LYS A 346 -15.24 14.30 12.41
CA LYS A 346 -16.55 14.41 11.78
C LYS A 346 -16.99 13.12 11.10
N CYS A 347 -16.09 12.43 10.43
CA CYS A 347 -16.40 11.14 9.83
C CYS A 347 -16.75 10.10 10.91
N LYS A 348 -15.94 10.01 11.97
CA LYS A 348 -16.22 9.11 13.11
C LYS A 348 -17.57 9.38 13.77
N GLU A 349 -17.89 10.66 14.05
CA GLU A 349 -19.17 11.07 14.64
C GLU A 349 -20.39 10.62 13.80
N ASN A 350 -20.21 10.47 12.49
CA ASN A 350 -21.27 10.10 11.55
C ASN A 350 -21.18 8.63 11.07
N ASN A 351 -20.35 7.80 11.71
CA ASN A 351 -20.09 6.40 11.31
C ASN A 351 -19.69 6.27 9.84
N ILE A 352 -18.82 7.15 9.36
CA ILE A 352 -18.20 7.11 8.04
C ILE A 352 -16.76 6.62 8.22
N GLY A 353 -16.41 5.50 7.60
CA GLY A 353 -15.06 4.97 7.63
C GLY A 353 -14.11 5.84 6.80
N THR A 354 -12.84 5.95 7.19
CA THR A 354 -11.86 6.77 6.47
C THR A 354 -10.54 6.06 6.30
N PHE A 355 -9.94 6.14 5.10
CA PHE A 355 -8.68 5.50 4.76
C PHE A 355 -7.71 6.54 4.20
N TYR A 356 -6.69 6.91 4.99
CA TYR A 356 -5.69 7.89 4.54
C TYR A 356 -4.88 7.32 3.38
N TRP A 357 -4.70 8.13 2.31
CA TRP A 357 -3.92 7.70 1.17
C TRP A 357 -2.42 7.76 1.48
N MET A 358 -1.80 6.66 1.47
CA MET A 358 -0.46 6.11 1.61
C MET A 358 0.66 6.91 2.32
N GLY A 359 0.68 8.23 2.29
CA GLY A 359 1.86 9.06 2.58
C GLY A 359 2.35 9.10 4.04
N LEU A 360 1.71 8.41 5.01
CA LEU A 360 2.22 8.33 6.38
C LEU A 360 3.51 7.53 6.49
N THR A 361 3.72 6.57 5.58
CA THR A 361 4.96 5.83 5.40
C THR A 361 5.20 5.62 3.91
N ASP A 362 6.43 5.78 3.45
CA ASP A 362 6.78 5.80 2.03
C ASP A 362 8.22 5.32 1.80
N GLY A 363 8.48 4.70 0.64
CA GLY A 363 9.80 4.25 0.23
C GLY A 363 10.52 3.43 1.29
N ALA A 364 11.74 3.82 1.63
CA ALA A 364 12.57 3.13 2.61
C ALA A 364 11.93 3.02 4.00
N SER A 365 11.09 4.00 4.40
CA SER A 365 10.40 3.95 5.70
C SER A 365 9.53 2.70 5.83
N ARG A 366 8.95 2.19 4.74
CA ARG A 366 8.18 0.94 4.76
C ARG A 366 9.06 -0.28 5.00
N MET A 367 10.30 -0.27 4.52
CA MET A 367 11.25 -1.35 4.75
C MET A 367 11.70 -1.45 6.21
N PHE A 368 11.80 -0.30 6.90
CA PHE A 368 12.18 -0.22 8.32
C PHE A 368 11.02 -0.33 9.31
N PRO A 369 9.84 -0.70 8.93
CA PRO A 369 8.52 -0.33 9.50
C PRO A 369 8.58 0.98 10.32
N ALA A 370 8.67 2.09 9.61
CA ALA A 370 8.77 3.42 10.20
C ALA A 370 7.76 4.39 9.56
N PHE A 371 7.34 5.40 10.32
CA PHE A 371 6.55 6.49 9.80
C PHE A 371 7.46 7.54 9.15
N HIS A 372 7.09 7.96 7.95
CA HIS A 372 7.72 9.09 7.27
C HIS A 372 7.17 10.43 7.79
N GLN A 373 5.87 10.45 8.10
CA GLN A 373 5.15 11.60 8.64
C GLN A 373 4.54 11.24 10.02
N ALA A 374 5.40 10.98 11.00
CA ALA A 374 4.98 10.51 12.33
C ALA A 374 4.06 11.50 13.07
N ASP A 375 4.28 12.80 12.92
CA ASP A 375 3.48 13.84 13.56
C ASP A 375 2.08 13.97 12.91
N LEU A 376 1.94 13.82 11.60
CA LEU A 376 0.64 13.74 10.94
C LEU A 376 -0.09 12.45 11.33
N ALA A 377 0.61 11.33 11.37
CA ALA A 377 0.05 10.06 11.85
C ALA A 377 -0.47 10.18 13.28
N LYS A 378 0.30 10.83 14.17
CA LYS A 378 -0.13 11.12 15.55
C LYS A 378 -1.40 11.96 15.57
N THR A 379 -1.46 13.01 14.77
CA THR A 379 -2.63 13.91 14.68
C THR A 379 -3.88 13.15 14.25
N ILE A 380 -3.79 12.31 13.21
CA ILE A 380 -4.88 11.49 12.70
C ILE A 380 -5.35 10.48 13.76
N LEU A 381 -4.41 9.79 14.41
CA LEU A 381 -4.70 8.79 15.45
C LEU A 381 -5.35 9.42 16.69
N GLN A 382 -4.84 10.57 17.13
CA GLN A 382 -5.43 11.32 18.25
C GLN A 382 -6.81 11.90 17.92
N ALA A 383 -7.02 12.32 16.68
CA ALA A 383 -8.35 12.76 16.23
C ALA A 383 -9.39 11.63 16.33
N TYR A 384 -8.97 10.40 16.06
CA TYR A 384 -9.84 9.23 16.12
C TYR A 384 -9.99 8.66 17.55
N HIS A 385 -8.87 8.42 18.25
CA HIS A 385 -8.86 7.72 19.54
C HIS A 385 -9.04 8.65 20.75
N GLY A 386 -8.81 9.95 20.59
CA GLY A 386 -8.84 10.97 21.64
C GLY A 386 -7.46 11.60 21.84
N SER A 387 -7.44 12.82 22.37
CA SER A 387 -6.21 13.64 22.53
C SER A 387 -5.13 12.98 23.39
N ASP A 388 -5.54 12.13 24.33
CA ASP A 388 -4.63 11.45 25.26
C ASP A 388 -4.05 10.15 24.70
N TYR A 389 -4.47 9.74 23.50
CA TYR A 389 -3.94 8.55 22.84
C TYR A 389 -2.47 8.76 22.49
N ASN A 390 -1.62 7.82 22.92
CA ASN A 390 -0.18 7.86 22.69
C ASN A 390 0.24 6.71 21.76
N PRO A 391 0.21 6.90 20.43
CA PRO A 391 0.55 5.85 19.49
C PRO A 391 2.05 5.51 19.49
N ALA A 392 2.38 4.26 19.18
CA ALA A 392 3.74 3.87 18.84
C ALA A 392 4.05 4.27 17.40
N LEU A 393 4.93 5.24 17.21
CA LEU A 393 5.27 5.80 15.89
C LEU A 393 6.78 5.74 15.68
N PRO A 394 7.34 4.55 15.37
CA PRO A 394 8.76 4.45 15.03
C PRO A 394 9.08 5.28 13.78
N GLU A 395 10.24 5.94 13.80
CA GLU A 395 10.77 6.72 12.69
C GLU A 395 12.06 6.10 12.15
N ARG A 396 12.46 6.50 10.92
CA ARG A 396 13.71 6.02 10.30
C ARG A 396 14.94 6.27 11.19
N SER A 397 14.93 7.33 11.97
CA SER A 397 15.98 7.70 12.93
C SER A 397 16.16 6.70 14.09
N ASP A 398 15.16 5.87 14.39
CA ASP A 398 15.23 4.84 15.41
C ASP A 398 16.09 3.63 14.98
N TYR A 399 16.53 3.60 13.72
CA TYR A 399 17.34 2.54 13.11
C TYR A 399 18.71 3.04 12.61
N PRO A 400 19.53 3.69 13.46
CA PRO A 400 20.75 4.38 13.01
C PRO A 400 21.84 3.45 12.48
N ASP A 401 21.87 2.19 12.95
CA ASP A 401 22.87 1.19 12.59
C ASP A 401 22.33 0.10 11.66
N THR A 402 21.13 0.31 11.12
CA THR A 402 20.50 -0.62 10.18
C THR A 402 20.52 -0.03 8.77
N TYR A 403 20.91 -0.84 7.80
CA TYR A 403 21.11 -0.43 6.40
C TYR A 403 20.31 -1.34 5.48
N ILE A 404 19.88 -0.79 4.33
CA ILE A 404 19.31 -1.57 3.24
C ILE A 404 20.46 -2.20 2.47
N SER A 405 20.48 -3.53 2.45
CA SER A 405 21.38 -4.33 1.62
C SER A 405 20.62 -4.84 0.39
N SER A 406 21.23 -4.77 -0.78
CA SER A 406 20.58 -5.18 -2.03
C SER A 406 21.57 -5.63 -3.09
N THR A 407 21.11 -6.51 -3.98
CA THR A 407 21.83 -6.84 -5.22
C THR A 407 21.42 -5.84 -6.30
N VAL A 408 22.38 -5.15 -6.88
CA VAL A 408 22.17 -4.21 -7.98
C VAL A 408 22.64 -4.87 -9.27
N ASN A 409 21.73 -5.01 -10.24
CA ASN A 409 22.00 -5.57 -11.56
C ASN A 409 21.92 -4.45 -12.60
N TYR A 410 23.06 -4.09 -13.17
CA TYR A 410 23.15 -3.12 -14.24
C TYR A 410 22.89 -3.80 -15.60
N ASN A 411 22.09 -3.15 -16.42
CA ASN A 411 21.72 -3.63 -17.77
C ASN A 411 22.04 -2.59 -18.87
N GLN A 412 22.69 -1.50 -18.50
CA GLN A 412 23.15 -0.46 -19.43
C GLN A 412 24.48 0.15 -19.00
N GLN A 413 25.32 0.49 -19.98
CA GLN A 413 26.53 1.27 -19.71
C GLN A 413 26.15 2.62 -19.13
N TRP A 414 26.85 3.05 -18.10
CA TRP A 414 26.59 4.26 -17.31
C TRP A 414 25.31 4.21 -16.50
N GLY A 415 24.65 3.05 -16.36
CA GLY A 415 23.53 2.86 -15.46
C GLY A 415 23.87 3.33 -14.04
N GLU A 416 22.89 3.90 -13.35
CA GLU A 416 23.08 4.57 -12.05
C GLU A 416 22.11 4.03 -11.01
N PHE A 417 22.67 3.69 -9.86
CA PHE A 417 21.95 3.32 -8.65
C PHE A 417 22.11 4.45 -7.62
N ASN A 418 21.00 5.01 -7.13
CA ASN A 418 21.05 6.05 -6.11
C ASN A 418 21.57 5.50 -4.80
N LEU A 419 22.60 6.13 -4.26
CA LEU A 419 23.11 5.87 -2.92
C LEU A 419 22.50 6.84 -1.90
N CYS A 420 22.25 8.08 -2.31
CA CYS A 420 21.61 9.10 -1.51
C CYS A 420 20.82 10.01 -2.46
N SER A 421 19.49 10.02 -2.31
CA SER A 421 18.58 10.81 -3.15
C SER A 421 18.18 12.16 -2.52
N SER A 422 18.39 12.34 -1.23
CA SER A 422 18.10 13.60 -0.57
C SER A 422 19.23 14.61 -0.80
N PRO A 423 18.93 15.87 -1.16
CA PRO A 423 19.95 16.92 -1.25
C PRO A 423 20.68 17.12 0.08
N ILE A 424 22.00 17.18 0.03
CA ILE A 424 22.87 17.44 1.18
C ILE A 424 23.85 18.56 0.88
N THR A 425 24.57 19.06 1.89
CA THR A 425 25.60 20.05 1.69
C THR A 425 26.98 19.52 2.11
N ALA A 426 27.98 19.81 1.28
CA ALA A 426 29.37 19.50 1.60
C ALA A 426 29.93 20.34 2.77
N THR A 427 29.17 21.32 3.26
CA THR A 427 29.49 22.07 4.49
C THR A 427 29.09 21.32 5.76
N GLU A 428 28.06 20.50 5.70
CA GLU A 428 27.59 19.67 6.82
C GLU A 428 28.24 18.29 6.83
N TYR A 429 28.33 17.66 5.65
CA TYR A 429 28.84 16.29 5.50
C TYR A 429 30.29 16.29 5.03
N SER A 430 31.09 15.34 5.54
CA SER A 430 32.51 15.17 5.21
C SER A 430 32.76 14.10 4.15
N SER A 431 31.92 13.09 4.05
CA SER A 431 32.12 11.96 3.13
C SER A 431 30.90 11.06 3.01
N ILE A 432 30.93 10.17 2.00
CA ILE A 432 30.09 8.96 1.90
C ILE A 432 30.97 7.72 2.01
N GLU A 433 30.51 6.71 2.71
CA GLU A 433 31.11 5.38 2.80
C GLU A 433 30.16 4.34 2.21
N LEU A 434 30.68 3.49 1.32
CA LEU A 434 30.01 2.37 0.69
C LEU A 434 30.71 1.08 1.11
N GLU A 435 29.93 0.07 1.51
CA GLU A 435 30.39 -1.28 1.74
C GLU A 435 29.68 -2.23 0.77
N LEU A 436 30.47 -2.99 0.04
CA LEU A 436 30.05 -4.07 -0.86
C LEU A 436 30.39 -5.42 -0.23
N ASP A 437 29.80 -6.50 -0.72
CA ASP A 437 30.13 -7.86 -0.29
C ASP A 437 31.59 -8.21 -0.62
N GLU A 438 32.01 -7.82 -1.83
CA GLU A 438 33.36 -8.06 -2.34
C GLU A 438 33.85 -6.85 -3.17
N ALA A 439 35.15 -6.83 -3.44
CA ALA A 439 35.71 -5.82 -4.33
C ALA A 439 35.13 -5.99 -5.74
N PRO A 440 34.64 -4.93 -6.39
CA PRO A 440 34.12 -5.03 -7.74
C PRO A 440 35.24 -5.30 -8.74
N ALA A 441 34.88 -5.87 -9.90
CA ALA A 441 35.84 -6.01 -11.01
C ALA A 441 36.48 -4.66 -11.36
N SER A 442 37.74 -4.68 -11.71
CA SER A 442 38.49 -3.46 -12.07
C SER A 442 37.79 -2.67 -13.18
N GLY A 443 37.58 -1.39 -12.97
CA GLY A 443 36.92 -0.51 -13.93
C GLY A 443 35.42 -0.77 -14.10
N LEU A 444 34.75 -1.47 -13.19
CA LEU A 444 33.31 -1.70 -13.25
C LEU A 444 32.53 -0.50 -12.71
N LEU A 445 32.87 -0.01 -11.52
CA LEU A 445 32.06 0.92 -10.76
C LEU A 445 32.81 2.21 -10.41
N MET A 446 32.04 3.29 -10.29
CA MET A 446 32.51 4.54 -9.70
C MET A 446 31.41 5.23 -8.91
N PHE A 447 31.79 6.01 -7.90
CA PHE A 447 30.92 7.07 -7.37
C PHE A 447 30.75 8.17 -8.41
N LYS A 448 29.53 8.70 -8.50
CA LYS A 448 29.26 9.96 -9.18
C LYS A 448 28.47 10.86 -8.24
N VAL A 449 29.00 12.05 -8.00
CA VAL A 449 28.42 13.07 -7.11
C VAL A 449 27.98 14.25 -7.95
N TYR A 450 26.70 14.55 -7.92
CA TYR A 450 26.08 15.65 -8.63
C TYR A 450 26.15 16.92 -7.76
N CYS A 451 26.96 17.85 -8.16
CA CYS A 451 27.14 19.16 -7.51
C CYS A 451 27.42 20.21 -8.58
N SER A 452 27.89 21.42 -8.21
CA SER A 452 28.18 22.51 -9.17
C SER A 452 29.08 22.07 -10.33
N SER A 453 29.93 21.07 -10.12
CA SER A 453 30.74 20.38 -11.14
C SER A 453 30.91 18.95 -10.70
N ASP A 454 30.28 18.00 -11.40
CA ASP A 454 30.22 16.60 -11.06
C ASP A 454 31.58 16.01 -10.67
N LYS A 455 31.60 15.18 -9.64
CA LYS A 455 32.77 14.50 -9.13
C LYS A 455 32.63 13.00 -9.24
N THR A 456 33.73 12.34 -9.58
CA THR A 456 33.76 10.88 -9.69
C THR A 456 34.93 10.29 -8.90
N LYS A 457 34.77 9.05 -8.45
CA LYS A 457 35.83 8.25 -7.85
C LYS A 457 35.61 6.79 -8.16
N ASP A 458 36.59 6.13 -8.76
CA ASP A 458 36.57 4.69 -9.03
C ASP A 458 36.50 3.90 -7.71
N ILE A 459 35.76 2.80 -7.74
CA ILE A 459 35.59 1.88 -6.62
C ILE A 459 36.43 0.63 -6.95
N THR A 460 37.44 0.39 -6.12
CA THR A 460 38.42 -0.68 -6.33
C THR A 460 38.53 -1.65 -5.15
N SER A 461 37.74 -1.43 -4.09
CA SER A 461 37.73 -2.25 -2.90
C SER A 461 36.31 -2.44 -2.39
N ALA A 462 36.09 -3.48 -1.59
CA ALA A 462 34.79 -3.76 -0.98
C ALA A 462 34.31 -2.60 -0.09
N THR A 463 35.22 -1.93 0.62
CA THR A 463 34.90 -0.73 1.38
C THR A 463 35.56 0.48 0.73
N THR A 464 34.78 1.44 0.33
CA THR A 464 35.26 2.65 -0.32
C THR A 464 34.64 3.90 0.29
N LYS A 465 35.48 4.89 0.60
CA LYS A 465 35.09 6.21 1.10
C LYS A 465 35.38 7.28 0.06
N MET A 466 34.43 8.18 -0.17
CA MET A 466 34.62 9.39 -0.96
C MET A 466 34.48 10.62 -0.06
N ASN A 467 35.57 11.37 0.12
CA ASN A 467 35.57 12.60 0.90
C ASN A 467 34.99 13.77 0.08
N PHE A 468 34.22 14.63 0.74
CA PHE A 468 33.66 15.84 0.14
C PHE A 468 34.55 17.05 0.43
N SER A 469 34.71 17.91 -0.57
CA SER A 469 35.29 19.24 -0.37
C SER A 469 34.19 20.24 -0.05
N SER A 470 34.42 21.12 0.93
CA SER A 470 33.48 22.21 1.25
C SER A 470 33.17 23.12 0.06
N THR A 471 34.07 23.15 -0.94
CA THR A 471 33.91 23.93 -2.17
C THR A 471 32.86 23.34 -3.13
N TRP A 472 32.36 22.12 -2.90
CA TRP A 472 31.33 21.51 -3.75
C TRP A 472 29.93 22.11 -3.51
N GLY A 473 29.71 22.72 -2.34
CA GLY A 473 28.44 23.35 -2.00
C GLY A 473 27.33 22.31 -1.83
N ALA A 474 26.19 22.58 -2.47
CA ALA A 474 25.07 21.67 -2.49
C ALA A 474 25.37 20.43 -3.35
N ILE A 475 25.02 19.26 -2.84
CA ILE A 475 25.07 17.96 -3.53
C ILE A 475 23.63 17.50 -3.73
N SER A 476 23.18 17.44 -4.97
CA SER A 476 21.79 17.09 -5.29
C SER A 476 21.55 15.58 -5.32
N ARG A 477 22.60 14.79 -5.59
CA ARG A 477 22.52 13.32 -5.69
C ARG A 477 23.90 12.69 -5.60
N ILE A 478 23.95 11.46 -5.09
CA ILE A 478 25.13 10.61 -5.14
C ILE A 478 24.70 9.24 -5.68
N THR A 479 25.39 8.77 -6.73
CA THR A 479 25.07 7.48 -7.36
C THR A 479 26.28 6.55 -7.39
N LEU A 480 25.98 5.24 -7.51
CA LEU A 480 26.91 4.20 -7.92
C LEU A 480 26.69 3.98 -9.41
N GLN A 481 27.66 4.35 -10.24
CA GLN A 481 27.56 4.28 -11.70
C GLN A 481 28.36 3.12 -12.24
N CYS A 482 27.74 2.32 -13.14
CA CYS A 482 28.40 1.23 -13.85
C CYS A 482 29.08 1.73 -15.12
N LYS A 483 30.39 1.50 -15.27
CA LYS A 483 31.18 1.92 -16.45
C LYS A 483 31.07 0.95 -17.63
N GLN A 484 30.48 -0.23 -17.42
CA GLN A 484 30.32 -1.30 -18.41
C GLN A 484 28.85 -1.47 -18.80
N VAL A 485 28.59 -2.22 -19.88
CA VAL A 485 27.22 -2.47 -20.39
C VAL A 485 26.37 -3.33 -19.46
N SER A 486 27.01 -4.09 -18.56
CA SER A 486 26.35 -4.90 -17.53
C SER A 486 27.28 -5.12 -16.35
N GLY A 487 26.71 -5.43 -15.22
CA GLY A 487 27.45 -5.79 -14.00
C GLY A 487 26.48 -6.05 -12.86
N THR A 488 26.92 -6.88 -11.92
CA THR A 488 26.17 -7.17 -10.71
C THR A 488 27.04 -6.90 -9.49
N VAL A 489 26.46 -6.29 -8.47
CA VAL A 489 27.15 -6.02 -7.20
C VAL A 489 26.17 -6.13 -6.04
N ARG A 490 26.67 -6.63 -4.90
CA ARG A 490 25.92 -6.65 -3.63
C ARG A 490 26.34 -5.48 -2.77
N VAL A 491 25.42 -4.54 -2.55
CA VAL A 491 25.58 -3.42 -1.63
C VAL A 491 25.16 -3.88 -0.24
N LYS A 492 26.01 -3.70 0.76
CA LYS A 492 25.73 -4.02 2.18
C LYS A 492 25.28 -2.84 2.99
N SER A 493 26.03 -1.74 2.90
CA SER A 493 25.72 -0.54 3.66
C SER A 493 26.16 0.73 2.93
N ILE A 494 25.42 1.79 3.14
CA ILE A 494 25.73 3.13 2.65
C ILE A 494 25.50 4.09 3.80
N LYS A 495 26.45 4.96 4.07
CA LYS A 495 26.33 5.98 5.11
C LYS A 495 27.04 7.28 4.75
N LEU A 496 26.40 8.37 5.04
CA LEU A 496 27.02 9.69 5.06
C LEU A 496 27.69 9.93 6.40
N ILE A 497 28.82 10.62 6.39
CA ILE A 497 29.53 11.02 7.58
C ILE A 497 29.46 12.52 7.71
N LYS A 498 28.86 13.02 8.79
CA LYS A 498 28.87 14.43 9.13
C LYS A 498 30.27 14.91 9.52
N LYS A 499 30.49 16.21 9.58
CA LYS A 499 31.79 16.79 10.00
C LYS A 499 32.12 16.54 11.46
N ASP A 500 31.12 16.33 12.30
CA ASP A 500 31.27 15.94 13.70
C ASP A 500 31.53 14.43 13.91
N GLY A 501 31.56 13.65 12.81
CA GLY A 501 31.76 12.21 12.82
C GLY A 501 30.47 11.39 12.93
N THR A 502 29.32 12.02 13.07
CA THR A 502 28.01 11.32 13.09
C THR A 502 27.80 10.57 11.78
N LYS A 503 27.41 9.29 11.90
CA LYS A 503 27.06 8.43 10.76
C LYS A 503 25.57 8.54 10.52
N VAL A 504 25.18 8.81 9.27
CA VAL A 504 23.79 8.88 8.82
C VAL A 504 23.60 7.82 7.75
N PRO A 505 22.79 6.76 7.99
CA PRO A 505 22.52 5.76 6.98
C PRO A 505 21.80 6.39 5.79
N CYS A 506 22.11 5.90 4.59
CA CYS A 506 21.43 6.27 3.36
C CYS A 506 20.52 5.15 2.90
N ASP A 507 19.41 5.52 2.33
CA ASP A 507 18.42 4.59 1.79
C ASP A 507 18.52 4.62 0.25
N PRO A 508 19.08 3.55 -0.36
CA PRO A 508 19.31 3.51 -1.80
C PRO A 508 18.02 3.29 -2.59
N SER A 509 18.04 3.63 -3.87
CA SER A 509 16.94 3.36 -4.79
C SER A 509 17.44 3.17 -6.22
N VAL A 510 16.62 2.53 -7.06
CA VAL A 510 16.89 2.44 -8.49
C VAL A 510 16.75 3.84 -9.11
N TYR A 511 17.68 4.21 -10.00
CA TYR A 511 17.59 5.45 -10.76
C TYR A 511 17.39 5.19 -12.25
N TRP A 512 18.38 4.65 -12.98
CA TRP A 512 18.20 4.20 -14.34
C TRP A 512 19.27 3.17 -14.77
N GLY A 513 18.94 2.34 -15.76
CA GLY A 513 19.89 1.37 -16.31
C GLY A 513 20.33 0.29 -15.34
N CYS A 514 19.54 0.05 -14.28
CA CYS A 514 19.76 -1.04 -13.32
C CYS A 514 18.43 -1.49 -12.71
N THR A 515 18.48 -2.64 -12.05
CA THR A 515 17.41 -3.18 -11.20
C THR A 515 17.98 -3.52 -9.82
N MET A 516 17.10 -3.66 -8.84
CA MET A 516 17.45 -4.03 -7.47
C MET A 516 16.71 -5.32 -7.09
N SER A 517 17.42 -6.27 -6.48
CA SER A 517 16.86 -7.54 -5.99
C SER A 517 17.48 -7.92 -4.64
N ASP A 518 16.97 -9.00 -4.03
CA ASP A 518 17.44 -9.55 -2.76
C ASP A 518 17.57 -8.49 -1.65
N VAL A 519 16.57 -7.63 -1.55
CA VAL A 519 16.57 -6.53 -0.59
C VAL A 519 16.38 -7.07 0.83
N SER A 520 17.24 -6.65 1.74
CA SER A 520 17.20 -7.05 3.15
C SER A 520 17.76 -5.97 4.05
N LEU A 521 17.39 -5.99 5.33
CA LEU A 521 18.01 -5.13 6.34
C LEU A 521 19.26 -5.81 6.92
N THR A 522 20.35 -5.06 7.03
CA THR A 522 21.59 -5.48 7.70
C THR A 522 21.92 -4.54 8.86
N ASN A 523 22.33 -5.12 9.99
CA ASN A 523 22.88 -4.36 11.12
C ASN A 523 24.39 -4.63 11.18
N THR A 524 25.21 -3.59 10.99
CA THR A 524 26.67 -3.72 10.90
C THR A 524 27.36 -3.92 12.25
N GLU A 525 26.71 -3.61 13.38
CA GLU A 525 27.31 -3.81 14.70
C GLU A 525 27.31 -5.26 15.18
N THR A 526 26.42 -6.11 14.65
CA THR A 526 26.21 -7.47 15.16
C THR A 526 26.74 -8.56 14.22
N GLY A 527 27.13 -8.25 12.99
CA GLY A 527 27.54 -9.26 12.00
C GLY A 527 26.45 -10.28 11.63
N ILE A 528 25.22 -10.06 12.07
CA ILE A 528 24.09 -10.93 11.81
C ILE A 528 23.33 -10.38 10.59
N SER A 529 23.59 -10.98 9.43
CA SER A 529 22.69 -10.88 8.28
C SER A 529 21.43 -11.71 8.56
N ASN A 530 20.27 -11.11 8.40
CA ASN A 530 18.95 -11.65 8.70
C ASN A 530 18.59 -11.73 10.18
N VAL A 531 18.35 -10.58 10.83
CA VAL A 531 17.44 -10.55 11.95
C VAL A 531 16.02 -10.68 11.35
N LYS A 532 15.51 -11.92 11.25
CA LYS A 532 14.07 -12.10 11.31
C LYS A 532 13.66 -11.53 12.67
N LEU A 533 13.00 -10.40 12.68
CA LEU A 533 12.22 -9.96 13.82
C LEU A 533 11.02 -10.92 13.89
N ASP A 534 11.28 -12.09 14.47
CA ASP A 534 10.24 -13.05 14.82
C ASP A 534 9.50 -12.44 16.02
N THR A 535 8.51 -11.58 15.73
CA THR A 535 7.69 -10.90 16.73
C THR A 535 6.56 -11.79 17.24
N ASP A 536 6.50 -13.04 16.79
CA ASP A 536 5.48 -13.97 17.25
C ASP A 536 5.93 -14.74 18.50
N LYS A 537 5.20 -14.46 19.59
CA LYS A 537 5.19 -15.17 20.87
C LYS A 537 6.59 -15.37 21.41
N GLY A 538 7.05 -14.41 22.18
CA GLY A 538 8.26 -14.61 22.94
C GLY A 538 8.20 -15.99 23.59
N ASP A 539 9.04 -16.89 23.12
CA ASP A 539 9.11 -18.29 23.57
C ASP A 539 9.56 -18.40 25.03
N GLY A 540 9.80 -17.26 25.68
CA GLY A 540 10.29 -17.15 27.04
C GLY A 540 11.72 -17.65 27.21
N TYR A 541 12.36 -18.14 26.15
CA TYR A 541 13.73 -18.65 26.20
C TYR A 541 14.77 -17.53 26.26
N ILE A 542 15.92 -17.89 26.78
CA ILE A 542 17.06 -17.01 26.91
C ILE A 542 18.11 -17.41 25.88
N TYR A 543 18.66 -16.43 25.20
CA TYR A 543 19.69 -16.64 24.18
C TYR A 543 20.95 -15.81 24.52
N ASP A 544 22.13 -16.30 24.19
CA ASP A 544 23.34 -15.50 24.17
C ASP A 544 23.42 -14.61 22.89
N LEU A 545 24.44 -13.77 22.81
CA LEU A 545 24.64 -12.87 21.66
C LEU A 545 24.93 -13.61 20.34
N SER A 546 25.28 -14.90 20.39
CA SER A 546 25.47 -15.73 19.20
C SER A 546 24.17 -16.42 18.75
N GLY A 547 23.04 -16.18 19.43
CA GLY A 547 21.75 -16.80 19.16
C GLY A 547 21.60 -18.23 19.72
N ARG A 548 22.55 -18.69 20.54
CA ARG A 548 22.46 -20.00 21.17
C ARG A 548 21.52 -19.95 22.37
N ARG A 549 20.53 -20.84 22.41
CA ARG A 549 19.60 -20.98 23.53
C ARG A 549 20.30 -21.41 24.81
N LEU A 550 20.00 -20.74 25.90
CA LEU A 550 20.51 -20.99 27.24
C LEU A 550 19.40 -21.53 28.13
N GLN A 551 19.74 -22.44 29.05
CA GLN A 551 18.81 -22.92 30.08
C GLN A 551 18.66 -21.89 31.21
N GLN A 552 19.70 -21.09 31.47
CA GLN A 552 19.71 -19.97 32.40
C GLN A 552 20.55 -18.82 31.85
N PRO A 553 20.32 -17.55 32.30
CA PRO A 553 21.12 -16.42 31.81
C PRO A 553 22.61 -16.65 32.09
N ALA A 554 23.45 -16.48 31.09
CA ALA A 554 24.90 -16.45 31.24
C ALA A 554 25.34 -15.08 31.76
N LYS A 555 26.50 -15.02 32.42
CA LYS A 555 27.10 -13.74 32.83
C LYS A 555 27.36 -12.87 31.59
N GLY A 556 26.89 -11.62 31.60
CA GLY A 556 26.98 -10.70 30.49
C GLY A 556 25.63 -10.39 29.88
N ILE A 557 25.62 -10.03 28.57
CA ILE A 557 24.40 -9.67 27.83
C ILE A 557 23.71 -10.94 27.34
N ASN A 558 22.41 -11.04 27.63
CA ASN A 558 21.52 -12.10 27.18
C ASN A 558 20.32 -11.47 26.46
N ILE A 559 19.59 -12.29 25.69
CA ILE A 559 18.39 -11.88 24.94
C ILE A 559 17.21 -12.74 25.43
N ARG A 560 16.08 -12.12 25.78
CA ARG A 560 14.81 -12.78 26.04
C ARG A 560 13.68 -11.97 25.40
N ASN A 561 12.84 -12.62 24.63
CA ASN A 561 11.73 -11.98 23.92
C ASN A 561 12.20 -10.76 23.10
N GLY A 562 13.31 -10.90 22.38
CA GLY A 562 13.90 -9.83 21.57
C GLY A 562 14.58 -8.69 22.35
N LYS A 563 14.53 -8.69 23.70
CA LYS A 563 15.14 -7.64 24.53
C LYS A 563 16.44 -8.10 25.14
N LYS A 564 17.48 -7.25 25.06
CA LYS A 564 18.77 -7.48 25.73
C LYS A 564 18.63 -7.17 27.21
N PHE A 565 19.19 -8.01 28.06
CA PHE A 565 19.33 -7.77 29.48
C PHE A 565 20.71 -8.25 29.99
N TYR A 566 21.19 -7.67 31.04
CA TYR A 566 22.52 -7.97 31.60
C TYR A 566 22.38 -8.81 32.86
N THR A 567 23.13 -9.92 32.92
CA THR A 567 23.28 -10.76 34.12
C THR A 567 24.66 -10.57 34.70
N ARG A 568 24.73 -10.17 35.98
CA ARG A 568 25.97 -9.94 36.74
C ARG A 568 26.65 -11.23 37.15
#